data_aa42143c1fdda89a8d9d2dad8fa21540
#
_entry.id   aa42143c1fdda89a8d9d2dad8fa21540
#
_cell.length_a   1.000
_cell.length_b   1.000
_cell.length_c   1.000
_cell.angle_alpha   90.00
_cell.angle_beta   90.00
_cell.angle_gamma   90.00
#
_symmetry.space_group_name_H-M   'P 1'
#
loop_
_entity.id
_entity.type
_entity.pdbx_description
1 polymer ?
#
loop_
_entity_poly.entity_id
_entity_poly.type
_entity_poly.pdbx_seq_one_letter_code
_entity_poly.pdbx_strand_id
1 'polypeptide(L)'
;AQDILEISPDALGFLRAMPAFGAVVAGVVLSSLSPMQHCGQRLFLALAIFSGAIVLFALSTNFWLSMAALFVYGAADMISVNIRMTLVQTATPDHLRGRVSAVNSIFIASSNEMGDVRAGGVAAFFGPVATACAGGFMALGVVFIGFLAFPRLRRLDRLADAAPSATSEANEGHI
;
A
#
# COMPACT_ATOMS: atom_id res chain seq x y z
N ALA A 1 2.20 -15.96 15.84
CA ALA A 1 3.60 -15.56 16.04
C ALA A 1 4.19 -16.14 17.34
N GLN A 2 3.46 -16.07 18.45
CA GLN A 2 3.94 -16.64 19.73
C GLN A 2 4.24 -18.14 19.63
N ASP A 3 3.36 -18.91 19.02
CA ASP A 3 3.49 -20.37 18.91
C ASP A 3 4.50 -20.82 17.83
N ILE A 4 4.87 -19.94 16.92
CA ILE A 4 5.74 -20.29 15.78
C ILE A 4 7.18 -19.80 16.01
N LEU A 5 7.33 -18.64 16.66
CA LEU A 5 8.63 -18.01 16.89
C LEU A 5 9.15 -18.21 18.32
N GLU A 6 8.38 -18.84 19.22
CA GLU A 6 8.71 -19.08 20.64
C GLU A 6 9.25 -17.83 21.36
N ILE A 7 8.65 -16.67 21.07
CA ILE A 7 9.12 -15.37 21.54
C ILE A 7 8.37 -14.89 22.79
N SER A 8 9.08 -14.13 23.63
CA SER A 8 8.50 -13.46 24.79
C SER A 8 7.44 -12.42 24.39
N PRO A 9 6.50 -12.08 25.29
CA PRO A 9 5.50 -11.02 25.03
C PRO A 9 6.09 -9.69 24.61
N ASP A 10 7.26 -9.33 25.16
CA ASP A 10 7.98 -8.09 24.82
C ASP A 10 8.46 -8.09 23.36
N ALA A 11 9.01 -9.21 22.90
CA ALA A 11 9.47 -9.36 21.52
C ALA A 11 8.30 -9.30 20.51
N LEU A 12 7.10 -9.73 20.90
CA LEU A 12 5.90 -9.56 20.10
C LEU A 12 5.51 -8.08 19.93
N GLY A 13 5.69 -7.27 20.99
CA GLY A 13 5.50 -5.82 20.93
C GLY A 13 6.41 -5.16 19.90
N PHE A 14 7.70 -5.52 19.89
CA PHE A 14 8.64 -5.04 18.87
C PHE A 14 8.24 -5.45 17.45
N LEU A 15 7.81 -6.69 17.27
CA LEU A 15 7.36 -7.18 15.97
C LEU A 15 6.17 -6.38 15.43
N ARG A 16 5.21 -6.04 16.30
CA ARG A 16 4.04 -5.22 15.93
C ARG A 16 4.39 -3.77 15.65
N ALA A 17 5.46 -3.23 16.24
CA ALA A 17 5.91 -1.86 16.02
C ALA A 17 6.70 -1.70 14.70
N MET A 18 7.30 -2.77 14.18
CA MET A 18 8.16 -2.70 13.00
C MET A 18 7.51 -2.11 11.74
N PRO A 19 6.26 -2.43 11.38
CA PRO A 19 5.61 -1.80 10.25
C PRO A 19 5.48 -0.28 10.39
N ALA A 20 5.11 0.18 11.58
CA ALA A 20 5.00 1.62 11.86
C ALA A 20 6.37 2.31 11.77
N PHE A 21 7.43 1.67 12.30
CA PHE A 21 8.78 2.20 12.20
C PHE A 21 9.26 2.26 10.74
N GLY A 22 9.00 1.22 9.94
CA GLY A 22 9.28 1.21 8.50
C GLY A 22 8.53 2.33 7.75
N ALA A 23 7.26 2.54 8.08
CA ALA A 23 6.45 3.59 7.49
C ALA A 23 6.98 4.99 7.83
N VAL A 24 7.39 5.24 9.07
CA VAL A 24 7.98 6.52 9.50
C VAL A 24 9.28 6.80 8.76
N VAL A 25 10.19 5.81 8.71
CA VAL A 25 11.47 5.96 7.99
C VAL A 25 11.23 6.25 6.50
N ALA A 26 10.33 5.49 5.87
CA ALA A 26 9.97 5.73 4.47
C ALA A 26 9.35 7.12 4.26
N GLY A 27 8.49 7.58 5.15
CA GLY A 27 7.88 8.91 5.10
C GLY A 27 8.92 10.02 5.19
N VAL A 28 9.88 9.91 6.11
CA VAL A 28 10.99 10.87 6.26
C VAL A 28 11.87 10.88 5.00
N VAL A 29 12.22 9.71 4.46
CA VAL A 29 12.99 9.60 3.22
C VAL A 29 12.22 10.23 2.06
N LEU A 30 10.92 9.93 1.92
CA LEU A 30 10.09 10.51 0.87
C LEU A 30 10.01 12.03 0.94
N SER A 31 9.91 12.61 2.15
CA SER A 31 9.84 14.06 2.33
C SER A 31 11.13 14.78 1.91
N SER A 32 12.27 14.07 1.92
CA SER A 32 13.57 14.59 1.53
C SER A 32 13.89 14.41 0.04
N LEU A 33 13.08 13.60 -0.67
CA LEU A 33 13.27 13.34 -2.10
C LEU A 33 12.48 14.34 -2.95
N SER A 34 13.08 14.75 -4.07
CA SER A 34 12.43 15.59 -5.09
C SER A 34 11.17 14.91 -5.68
N PRO A 35 10.28 15.68 -6.36
CA PRO A 35 9.04 15.15 -6.94
C PRO A 35 9.27 13.84 -7.69
N MET A 36 8.49 12.83 -7.35
CA MET A 36 8.65 11.47 -7.90
C MET A 36 8.40 11.44 -9.40
N GLN A 37 9.40 11.01 -10.15
CA GLN A 37 9.26 10.59 -11.54
C GLN A 37 8.86 9.11 -11.60
N HIS A 38 8.19 8.69 -12.70
CA HIS A 38 7.78 7.29 -12.92
C HIS A 38 6.84 6.74 -11.83
N CYS A 39 5.88 7.56 -11.40
CA CYS A 39 5.00 7.25 -10.27
C CYS A 39 4.23 5.94 -10.43
N GLY A 40 3.80 5.60 -11.65
CA GLY A 40 3.10 4.35 -11.92
C GLY A 40 3.96 3.12 -11.71
N GLN A 41 5.20 3.12 -12.19
CA GLN A 41 6.11 1.98 -12.02
C GLN A 41 6.51 1.81 -10.56
N ARG A 42 6.78 2.92 -9.86
CA ARG A 42 7.12 2.90 -8.42
C ARG A 42 5.96 2.39 -7.56
N LEU A 43 4.72 2.71 -7.93
CA LEU A 43 3.53 2.18 -7.25
C LEU A 43 3.46 0.66 -7.36
N PHE A 44 3.60 0.11 -8.58
CA PHE A 44 3.58 -1.34 -8.76
C PHE A 44 4.75 -2.03 -8.08
N LEU A 45 5.95 -1.43 -8.12
CA LEU A 45 7.10 -1.95 -7.41
C LEU A 45 6.88 -1.96 -5.88
N ALA A 46 6.37 -0.88 -5.32
CA ALA A 46 6.04 -0.80 -3.89
C ALA A 46 5.01 -1.85 -3.48
N LEU A 47 3.95 -2.04 -4.29
CA LEU A 47 2.94 -3.07 -4.03
C LEU A 47 3.50 -4.50 -4.15
N ALA A 48 4.41 -4.74 -5.09
CA ALA A 48 5.09 -6.04 -5.23
C ALA A 48 5.99 -6.33 -4.02
N ILE A 49 6.78 -5.34 -3.57
CA ILE A 49 7.62 -5.45 -2.37
C ILE A 49 6.75 -5.68 -1.13
N PHE A 50 5.67 -4.92 -0.97
CA PHE A 50 4.69 -5.07 0.10
C PHE A 50 4.13 -6.50 0.17
N SER A 51 3.64 -7.03 -0.95
CA SER A 51 3.07 -8.38 -1.02
C SER A 51 4.13 -9.46 -0.79
N GLY A 52 5.33 -9.28 -1.36
CA GLY A 52 6.46 -10.18 -1.14
C GLY A 52 6.92 -10.21 0.33
N ALA A 53 6.92 -9.07 1.00
CA ALA A 53 7.26 -8.97 2.42
C ALA A 53 6.25 -9.72 3.31
N ILE A 54 4.96 -9.70 2.97
CA ILE A 54 3.93 -10.50 3.67
C ILE A 54 4.21 -12.00 3.52
N VAL A 55 4.52 -12.48 2.31
CA VAL A 55 4.82 -13.88 2.06
C VAL A 55 6.09 -14.29 2.81
N LEU A 56 7.13 -13.45 2.76
CA LEU A 56 8.39 -13.69 3.47
C LEU A 56 8.16 -13.76 4.98
N PHE A 57 7.37 -12.85 5.54
CA PHE A 57 7.00 -12.88 6.96
C PHE A 57 6.24 -14.15 7.33
N ALA A 58 5.27 -14.56 6.50
CA ALA A 58 4.44 -15.72 6.76
C ALA A 58 5.22 -17.04 6.75
N LEU A 59 6.27 -17.13 5.93
CA LEU A 59 7.14 -18.31 5.81
C LEU A 59 8.34 -18.26 6.77
N SER A 60 8.62 -17.11 7.38
CA SER A 60 9.77 -16.92 8.25
C SER A 60 9.57 -17.57 9.62
N THR A 61 10.52 -18.38 10.04
CA THR A 61 10.65 -18.91 11.41
C THR A 61 11.73 -18.18 12.22
N ASN A 62 12.45 -17.25 11.58
CA ASN A 62 13.51 -16.49 12.21
C ASN A 62 12.99 -15.10 12.63
N PHE A 63 13.17 -14.76 13.92
CA PHE A 63 12.73 -13.49 14.50
C PHE A 63 13.29 -12.26 13.74
N TRP A 64 14.58 -12.23 13.46
CA TRP A 64 15.24 -11.12 12.80
C TRP A 64 14.76 -10.95 11.35
N LEU A 65 14.53 -12.07 10.64
CA LEU A 65 13.99 -12.05 9.30
C LEU A 65 12.54 -11.55 9.28
N SER A 66 11.75 -11.95 10.27
CA SER A 66 10.37 -11.48 10.45
C SER A 66 10.33 -9.98 10.76
N MET A 67 11.23 -9.47 11.60
CA MET A 67 11.36 -8.03 11.85
C MET A 67 11.71 -7.25 10.59
N ALA A 68 12.70 -7.72 9.83
CA ALA A 68 13.10 -7.09 8.58
C ALA A 68 11.98 -7.11 7.54
N ALA A 69 11.26 -8.22 7.40
CA ALA A 69 10.12 -8.34 6.50
C ALA A 69 9.00 -7.35 6.87
N LEU A 70 8.66 -7.23 8.16
CA LEU A 70 7.64 -6.29 8.63
C LEU A 70 8.07 -4.81 8.47
N PHE A 71 9.36 -4.51 8.65
CA PHE A 71 9.89 -3.19 8.38
C PHE A 71 9.75 -2.82 6.91
N VAL A 72 10.15 -3.71 5.99
CA VAL A 72 10.03 -3.54 4.54
C VAL A 72 8.57 -3.43 4.13
N TYR A 73 7.69 -4.24 4.71
CA TYR A 73 6.24 -4.17 4.54
C TYR A 73 5.71 -2.76 4.84
N GLY A 74 6.00 -2.22 6.03
CA GLY A 74 5.53 -0.89 6.42
C GLY A 74 6.11 0.23 5.55
N ALA A 75 7.39 0.14 5.17
CA ALA A 75 8.02 1.10 4.28
C ALA A 75 7.39 1.09 2.88
N ALA A 76 7.16 -0.08 2.30
CA ALA A 76 6.54 -0.24 0.99
C ALA A 76 5.07 0.22 0.99
N ASP A 77 4.32 -0.05 2.07
CA ASP A 77 2.95 0.43 2.24
C ASP A 77 2.91 1.96 2.24
N MET A 78 3.73 2.62 3.05
CA MET A 78 3.81 4.09 3.10
C MET A 78 4.09 4.71 1.74
N ILE A 79 5.01 4.13 0.96
CA ILE A 79 5.32 4.59 -0.39
C ILE A 79 4.08 4.46 -1.29
N SER A 80 3.40 3.32 -1.27
CA SER A 80 2.23 3.06 -2.11
C SER A 80 1.05 3.97 -1.75
N VAL A 81 0.80 4.17 -0.45
CA VAL A 81 -0.25 5.06 0.06
C VAL A 81 0.03 6.50 -0.37
N ASN A 82 1.26 6.98 -0.21
CA ASN A 82 1.65 8.34 -0.59
C ASN A 82 1.40 8.59 -2.08
N ILE A 83 1.85 7.69 -2.95
CA ILE A 83 1.64 7.81 -4.40
C ILE A 83 0.14 7.82 -4.74
N ARG A 84 -0.65 6.89 -4.18
CA ARG A 84 -2.10 6.82 -4.43
C ARG A 84 -2.83 8.07 -3.97
N MET A 85 -2.54 8.57 -2.77
CA MET A 85 -3.15 9.79 -2.23
C MET A 85 -2.81 11.01 -3.08
N THR A 86 -1.54 11.14 -3.49
CA THR A 86 -1.11 12.25 -4.34
C THR A 86 -1.77 12.17 -5.72
N LEU A 87 -1.87 10.99 -6.33
CA LEU A 87 -2.58 10.81 -7.60
C LEU A 87 -4.04 11.23 -7.51
N VAL A 88 -4.77 10.81 -6.46
CA VAL A 88 -6.17 11.19 -6.25
C VAL A 88 -6.30 12.70 -6.08
N GLN A 89 -5.44 13.33 -5.30
CA GLN A 89 -5.47 14.77 -5.07
C GLN A 89 -5.14 15.57 -6.33
N THR A 90 -4.16 15.11 -7.12
CA THR A 90 -3.74 15.80 -8.35
C THR A 90 -4.77 15.64 -9.47
N ALA A 91 -5.41 14.48 -9.57
CA ALA A 91 -6.45 14.21 -10.58
C ALA A 91 -7.80 14.84 -10.23
N THR A 92 -7.98 15.41 -9.02
CA THR A 92 -9.25 15.96 -8.57
C THR A 92 -9.22 17.49 -8.62
N PRO A 93 -10.20 18.15 -9.27
CA PRO A 93 -10.36 19.61 -9.26
C PRO A 93 -10.47 20.14 -7.83
N ASP A 94 -9.95 21.37 -7.58
CA ASP A 94 -9.81 21.94 -6.24
C ASP A 94 -11.12 21.99 -5.45
N HIS A 95 -12.24 22.33 -6.11
CA HIS A 95 -13.56 22.45 -5.48
C HIS A 95 -14.17 21.10 -5.05
N LEU A 96 -13.65 19.96 -5.54
CA LEU A 96 -14.10 18.59 -5.21
C LEU A 96 -13.14 17.83 -4.31
N ARG A 97 -11.91 18.32 -4.07
CA ARG A 97 -10.88 17.59 -3.31
C ARG A 97 -11.36 17.12 -1.93
N GLY A 98 -12.05 17.97 -1.20
CA GLY A 98 -12.57 17.62 0.13
C GLY A 98 -13.59 16.47 0.08
N ARG A 99 -14.50 16.51 -0.88
CA ARG A 99 -15.54 15.47 -1.05
C ARG A 99 -14.91 14.14 -1.50
N VAL A 100 -14.04 14.18 -2.48
CA VAL A 100 -13.35 12.98 -2.99
C VAL A 100 -12.47 12.37 -1.90
N SER A 101 -11.72 13.18 -1.14
CA SER A 101 -10.91 12.69 -0.02
C SER A 101 -11.76 12.05 1.07
N ALA A 102 -12.90 12.61 1.42
CA ALA A 102 -13.80 12.04 2.42
C ALA A 102 -14.35 10.67 1.98
N VAL A 103 -14.85 10.57 0.75
CA VAL A 103 -15.34 9.31 0.19
C VAL A 103 -14.22 8.27 0.11
N ASN A 104 -13.03 8.67 -0.35
CA ASN A 104 -11.86 7.77 -0.44
C ASN A 104 -11.44 7.25 0.94
N SER A 105 -11.45 8.10 1.98
CA SER A 105 -11.12 7.70 3.35
C SER A 105 -12.12 6.69 3.91
N ILE A 106 -13.43 6.90 3.69
CA ILE A 106 -14.47 5.96 4.11
C ILE A 106 -14.29 4.63 3.39
N PHE A 107 -14.00 4.65 2.09
CA PHE A 107 -13.81 3.44 1.29
C PHE A 107 -12.59 2.63 1.76
N ILE A 108 -11.48 3.31 2.05
CA ILE A 108 -10.26 2.68 2.58
C ILE A 108 -10.53 2.08 3.97
N ALA A 109 -11.15 2.84 4.88
CA ALA A 109 -11.47 2.36 6.22
C ALA A 109 -12.38 1.13 6.17
N SER A 110 -13.48 1.18 5.42
CA SER A 110 -14.39 0.06 5.26
C SER A 110 -13.73 -1.18 4.64
N SER A 111 -12.85 -0.97 3.65
CA SER A 111 -12.12 -2.07 3.01
C SER A 111 -11.13 -2.73 3.98
N ASN A 112 -10.47 -1.96 4.84
CA ASN A 112 -9.56 -2.48 5.86
C ASN A 112 -10.33 -3.33 6.89
N GLU A 113 -11.43 -2.80 7.43
CA GLU A 113 -12.27 -3.54 8.40
C GLU A 113 -12.81 -4.86 7.82
N MET A 114 -13.30 -4.83 6.58
CA MET A 114 -13.75 -6.06 5.90
C MET A 114 -12.58 -7.03 5.67
N GLY A 115 -11.40 -6.51 5.36
CA GLY A 115 -10.17 -7.29 5.20
C GLY A 115 -9.78 -8.00 6.49
N ASP A 116 -9.83 -7.29 7.61
CA ASP A 116 -9.47 -7.81 8.93
C ASP A 116 -10.47 -8.88 9.41
N VAL A 117 -11.77 -8.65 9.25
CA VAL A 117 -12.81 -9.64 9.56
C VAL A 117 -12.62 -10.91 8.74
N ARG A 118 -12.40 -10.78 7.43
CA ARG A 118 -12.16 -11.94 6.56
C ARG A 118 -10.87 -12.66 6.95
N ALA A 119 -9.77 -11.94 7.18
CA ALA A 119 -8.50 -12.54 7.56
C ALA A 119 -8.60 -13.26 8.90
N GLY A 120 -9.27 -12.67 9.90
CA GLY A 120 -9.53 -13.29 11.19
C GLY A 120 -10.38 -14.56 11.07
N GLY A 121 -11.45 -14.52 10.28
CA GLY A 121 -12.30 -15.67 10.02
C GLY A 121 -11.56 -16.82 9.34
N VAL A 122 -10.83 -16.54 8.26
CA VAL A 122 -10.03 -17.55 7.55
C VAL A 122 -8.91 -18.11 8.44
N ALA A 123 -8.25 -17.26 9.24
CA ALA A 123 -7.21 -17.68 10.15
C ALA A 123 -7.71 -18.64 11.25
N ALA A 124 -8.97 -18.51 11.66
CA ALA A 124 -9.59 -19.41 12.63
C ALA A 124 -9.75 -20.85 12.09
N PHE A 125 -9.96 -21.00 10.78
CA PHE A 125 -10.15 -22.32 10.14
C PHE A 125 -8.87 -22.92 9.59
N PHE A 126 -8.02 -22.12 8.96
CA PHE A 126 -6.82 -22.58 8.21
C PHE A 126 -5.50 -22.24 8.91
N GLY A 127 -5.56 -21.53 10.03
CA GLY A 127 -4.40 -21.05 10.74
C GLY A 127 -3.80 -19.74 10.18
N PRO A 128 -3.04 -19.01 10.99
CA PRO A 128 -2.55 -17.67 10.65
C PRO A 128 -1.51 -17.67 9.52
N VAL A 129 -0.65 -18.68 9.45
CA VAL A 129 0.40 -18.79 8.41
C VAL A 129 -0.21 -19.02 7.04
N ALA A 130 -1.12 -20.00 6.92
CA ALA A 130 -1.78 -20.29 5.66
C ALA A 130 -2.59 -19.08 5.14
N THR A 131 -3.27 -18.38 6.06
CA THR A 131 -4.03 -17.17 5.74
C THR A 131 -3.14 -16.04 5.26
N ALA A 132 -2.01 -15.79 5.92
CA ALA A 132 -1.05 -14.76 5.52
C ALA A 132 -0.39 -15.08 4.18
N CYS A 133 0.01 -16.34 3.94
CA CYS A 133 0.53 -16.80 2.65
C CYS A 133 -0.50 -16.61 1.54
N ALA A 134 -1.73 -17.09 1.74
CA ALA A 134 -2.81 -16.95 0.75
C ALA A 134 -3.09 -15.48 0.44
N GLY A 135 -3.16 -14.62 1.46
CA GLY A 135 -3.32 -13.18 1.30
C GLY A 135 -2.18 -12.53 0.52
N GLY A 136 -0.94 -12.89 0.83
CA GLY A 136 0.25 -12.37 0.14
C GLY A 136 0.30 -12.80 -1.34
N PHE A 137 0.02 -14.07 -1.63
CA PHE A 137 -0.04 -14.55 -3.02
C PHE A 137 -1.20 -13.95 -3.81
N MET A 138 -2.37 -13.77 -3.17
CA MET A 138 -3.51 -13.10 -3.79
C MET A 138 -3.18 -11.64 -4.11
N ALA A 139 -2.53 -10.93 -3.19
CA ALA A 139 -2.08 -9.57 -3.41
C ALA A 139 -1.07 -9.46 -4.56
N LEU A 140 -0.07 -10.38 -4.64
CA LEU A 140 0.85 -10.47 -5.78
C LEU A 140 0.12 -10.71 -7.09
N GLY A 141 -0.88 -11.59 -7.10
CA GLY A 141 -1.72 -11.85 -8.28
C GLY A 141 -2.46 -10.59 -8.75
N VAL A 142 -3.07 -9.86 -7.82
CA VAL A 142 -3.75 -8.58 -8.12
C VAL A 142 -2.77 -7.54 -8.66
N VAL A 143 -1.57 -7.42 -8.08
CA VAL A 143 -0.53 -6.51 -8.57
C VAL A 143 -0.09 -6.90 -9.98
N PHE A 144 0.11 -8.18 -10.25
CA PHE A 144 0.49 -8.68 -11.57
C PHE A 144 -0.60 -8.43 -12.61
N ILE A 145 -1.85 -8.75 -12.29
CA ILE A 145 -3.00 -8.47 -13.17
C ILE A 145 -3.12 -6.95 -13.40
N GLY A 146 -3.01 -6.14 -12.36
CA GLY A 146 -3.05 -4.68 -12.47
C GLY A 146 -1.94 -4.12 -13.35
N PHE A 147 -0.73 -4.67 -13.23
CA PHE A 147 0.41 -4.28 -14.07
C PHE A 147 0.18 -4.59 -15.56
N LEU A 148 -0.51 -5.68 -15.88
CA LEU A 148 -0.86 -6.05 -17.26
C LEU A 148 -2.08 -5.29 -17.76
N ALA A 149 -3.12 -5.12 -16.94
CA ALA A 149 -4.39 -4.53 -17.33
C ALA A 149 -4.33 -3.00 -17.51
N PHE A 150 -3.40 -2.32 -16.80
CA PHE A 150 -3.32 -0.85 -16.79
C PHE A 150 -1.99 -0.32 -17.33
N PRO A 151 -1.69 -0.48 -18.64
CA PRO A 151 -0.45 0.01 -19.24
C PRO A 151 -0.34 1.54 -19.20
N ARG A 152 -1.47 2.27 -19.17
CA ARG A 152 -1.50 3.73 -19.04
C ARG A 152 -0.99 4.18 -17.67
N LEU A 153 -1.41 3.52 -16.59
CA LEU A 153 -0.96 3.82 -15.23
C LEU A 153 0.56 3.59 -15.07
N ARG A 154 1.08 2.56 -15.72
CA ARG A 154 2.51 2.25 -15.74
C ARG A 154 3.35 3.30 -16.45
N ARG A 155 2.76 4.01 -17.43
CA ARG A 155 3.42 5.04 -18.25
C ARG A 155 3.29 6.46 -17.69
N LEU A 156 2.67 6.63 -16.53
CA LEU A 156 2.62 7.93 -15.86
C LEU A 156 4.01 8.31 -15.37
N ASP A 157 4.66 9.21 -16.08
CA ASP A 157 6.01 9.65 -15.79
C ASP A 157 6.05 10.69 -14.66
N ARG A 158 5.02 11.54 -14.57
CA ARG A 158 4.91 12.56 -13.53
C ARG A 158 3.51 12.60 -12.96
N LEU A 159 3.40 12.95 -11.67
CA LEU A 159 2.11 13.19 -11.01
C LEU A 159 1.33 14.35 -11.68
N ALA A 160 2.04 15.30 -12.26
CA ALA A 160 1.43 16.42 -13.02
C ALA A 160 0.71 15.97 -14.29
N ASP A 161 1.08 14.84 -14.89
CA ASP A 161 0.43 14.31 -16.10
C ASP A 161 -0.96 13.72 -15.80
N ALA A 162 -1.28 13.53 -14.52
CA ALA A 162 -2.60 13.09 -14.05
C ALA A 162 -3.58 14.26 -13.84
N ALA A 163 -3.10 15.53 -13.90
CA ALA A 163 -3.96 16.69 -13.76
C ALA A 163 -4.87 16.84 -14.99
N PRO A 164 -6.16 17.19 -14.80
CA PRO A 164 -7.04 17.53 -15.94
C PRO A 164 -6.39 18.67 -16.73
N SER A 165 -6.23 18.48 -18.03
CA SER A 165 -5.70 19.53 -18.90
C SER A 165 -6.62 20.75 -18.82
N ALA A 166 -6.08 21.89 -18.43
CA ALA A 166 -6.81 23.18 -18.31
C ALA A 166 -7.50 23.64 -19.64
N THR A 167 -7.29 22.91 -20.71
CA THR A 167 -7.90 23.17 -22.04
C THR A 167 -9.37 22.76 -22.12
N SER A 168 -9.90 21.97 -21.17
CA SER A 168 -11.33 21.59 -21.19
C SER A 168 -12.23 22.66 -20.60
N GLU A 169 -11.75 23.45 -19.62
CA GLU A 169 -12.56 24.48 -18.98
C GLU A 169 -12.74 25.75 -19.81
N ALA A 170 -11.82 26.01 -20.76
CA ALA A 170 -11.91 27.17 -21.65
C ALA A 170 -12.99 27.02 -22.73
N ASN A 171 -13.45 25.79 -22.99
CA ASN A 171 -14.45 25.54 -24.08
C ASN A 171 -15.88 25.41 -23.55
N GLU A 172 -16.13 25.34 -22.27
CA GLU A 172 -17.51 25.31 -21.69
C GLU A 172 -18.01 26.69 -21.26
N GLY A 173 -17.17 27.72 -21.28
CA GLY A 173 -17.53 29.10 -20.91
C GLY A 173 -18.07 29.95 -22.08
N HIS A 174 -18.29 29.39 -23.27
CA HIS A 174 -18.74 30.13 -24.47
C HIS A 174 -20.00 29.52 -25.12
N ILE A 175 -20.94 29.00 -24.30
CA ILE A 175 -22.30 28.70 -24.80
C ILE A 175 -23.30 29.39 -23.88
#